data_cc2e2c7b83fccb27c82f09b79d469ed5
#
_entry.id   cc2e2c7b83fccb27c82f09b79d469ed5
#
_cell.length_a   1.000
_cell.length_b   1.000
_cell.length_c   1.000
_cell.angle_alpha   90.00
_cell.angle_beta   90.00
_cell.angle_gamma   90.00
#
_symmetry.space_group_name_H-M   'P 1'
#
loop_
_entity.id
_entity.type
_entity.pdbx_description
1 polymer ?
#
loop_
_entity_poly.entity_id
_entity_poly.type
_entity_poly.pdbx_seq_one_letter_code
_entity_poly.pdbx_strand_id
1 'polypeptide(L)'
;MAKSVGQRIKSWGITLLLAVMVFSALSAWKSKDMLLGPAPVLAGYDLQGQLMTLEPKDEPTLIYFWATWCPICGFTISSIASIAEDYPVITVATTSGSEEEIATYLAQKNIRLPVMMDDSGDLGRHWGVTGVPAIFIVDSKGQITHRSLGYASELGLRARLLLAD
;
A
#
# COMPACT_ATOMS: atom_id res chain seq x y z
N MET A 1 31.32 8.72 36.35
CA MET A 1 30.21 7.89 36.93
C MET A 1 29.58 7.09 35.78
N ALA A 2 29.87 5.80 35.71
CA ALA A 2 29.33 4.93 34.66
C ALA A 2 27.87 4.54 35.01
N LYS A 3 26.91 4.90 34.13
CA LYS A 3 25.53 4.44 34.27
C LYS A 3 25.51 2.92 34.23
N SER A 4 24.80 2.28 35.18
CA SER A 4 24.68 0.82 35.24
C SER A 4 24.09 0.27 33.96
N VAL A 5 24.49 -0.94 33.56
CA VAL A 5 23.96 -1.62 32.33
C VAL A 5 22.43 -1.61 32.29
N GLY A 6 21.77 -1.84 33.43
CA GLY A 6 20.31 -1.79 33.54
C GLY A 6 19.67 -0.42 33.24
N GLN A 7 20.35 0.71 33.58
CA GLN A 7 19.89 2.04 33.23
C GLN A 7 20.04 2.34 31.73
N ARG A 8 21.07 1.80 31.09
CA ARG A 8 21.28 1.91 29.65
C ARG A 8 20.18 1.14 28.89
N ILE A 9 19.89 -0.09 29.27
CA ILE A 9 18.84 -0.90 28.64
C ILE A 9 17.45 -0.22 28.76
N LYS A 10 17.11 0.30 29.96
CA LYS A 10 15.87 1.08 30.15
C LYS A 10 15.81 2.32 29.27
N SER A 11 16.90 3.06 29.16
CA SER A 11 16.97 4.28 28.33
C SER A 11 16.79 3.94 26.85
N TRP A 12 17.40 2.86 26.35
CA TRP A 12 17.25 2.41 24.96
C TRP A 12 15.83 1.92 24.66
N GLY A 13 15.20 1.21 25.62
CA GLY A 13 13.80 0.79 25.49
C GLY A 13 12.83 1.97 25.36
N ILE A 14 13.01 3.00 26.22
CA ILE A 14 12.18 4.22 26.16
C ILE A 14 12.42 4.98 24.84
N THR A 15 13.66 5.11 24.39
CA THR A 15 13.99 5.79 23.13
C THR A 15 13.36 5.07 21.94
N LEU A 16 13.43 3.73 21.90
CA LEU A 16 12.81 2.94 20.84
C LEU A 16 11.28 3.11 20.85
N LEU A 17 10.67 3.09 22.02
CA LEU A 17 9.21 3.24 22.18
C LEU A 17 8.75 4.63 21.74
N LEU A 18 9.50 5.69 22.09
CA LEU A 18 9.25 7.04 21.62
C LEU A 18 9.43 7.16 20.10
N ALA A 19 10.47 6.55 19.54
CA ALA A 19 10.70 6.55 18.09
C ALA A 19 9.55 5.87 17.33
N VAL A 20 9.07 4.72 17.82
CA VAL A 20 7.91 4.01 17.24
C VAL A 20 6.65 4.87 17.37
N MET A 21 6.45 5.51 18.51
CA MET A 21 5.26 6.37 18.73
C MET A 21 5.28 7.58 17.79
N VAL A 22 6.42 8.27 17.67
CA VAL A 22 6.58 9.41 16.75
C VAL A 22 6.40 8.96 15.29
N PHE A 23 7.01 7.84 14.90
CA PHE A 23 6.85 7.30 13.55
C PHE A 23 5.39 6.96 13.24
N SER A 24 4.68 6.32 14.19
CA SER A 24 3.26 5.99 14.02
C SER A 24 2.38 7.24 13.90
N ALA A 25 2.66 8.26 14.74
CA ALA A 25 1.93 9.53 14.69
C ALA A 25 2.17 10.27 13.36
N LEU A 26 3.41 10.31 12.87
CA LEU A 26 3.74 10.93 11.58
C LEU A 26 3.10 10.16 10.41
N SER A 27 3.07 8.83 10.46
CA SER A 27 2.42 8.01 9.43
C SER A 27 0.91 8.23 9.43
N ALA A 28 0.28 8.28 10.59
CA ALA A 28 -1.14 8.59 10.71
C ALA A 28 -1.48 10.00 10.21
N TRP A 29 -0.61 10.98 10.52
CA TRP A 29 -0.80 12.36 10.04
C TRP A 29 -0.66 12.48 8.52
N LYS A 30 0.31 11.80 7.92
CA LYS A 30 0.51 11.79 6.45
C LYS A 30 -0.65 11.15 5.69
N SER A 31 -1.32 10.17 6.28
CA SER A 31 -2.46 9.48 5.66
C SER A 31 -3.82 10.08 6.00
N LYS A 32 -3.88 11.18 6.77
CA LYS A 32 -5.15 11.76 7.24
C LYS A 32 -6.10 12.19 6.11
N ASP A 33 -5.53 12.63 4.98
CA ASP A 33 -6.29 13.11 3.83
C ASP A 33 -6.71 11.98 2.87
N MET A 34 -6.19 10.77 3.06
CA MET A 34 -6.62 9.58 2.32
C MET A 34 -8.01 9.14 2.81
N LEU A 35 -8.79 8.52 1.94
CA LEU A 35 -10.17 8.13 2.22
C LEU A 35 -10.28 6.99 3.24
N LEU A 36 -11.35 6.99 4.00
CA LEU A 36 -11.86 5.89 4.84
C LEU A 36 -13.37 5.78 4.64
N GLY A 37 -13.95 4.64 4.97
CA GLY A 37 -15.38 4.39 4.77
C GLY A 37 -15.67 3.87 3.36
N PRO A 38 -16.79 4.22 2.72
CA PRO A 38 -17.17 3.67 1.42
C PRO A 38 -16.05 3.86 0.38
N ALA A 39 -15.59 2.75 -0.23
CA ALA A 39 -14.59 2.83 -1.28
C ALA A 39 -15.17 3.51 -2.51
N PRO A 40 -14.48 4.49 -3.11
CA PRO A 40 -14.90 5.04 -4.40
C PRO A 40 -14.85 3.97 -5.48
N VAL A 41 -15.55 4.21 -6.57
CA VAL A 41 -15.44 3.37 -7.76
C VAL A 41 -13.97 3.31 -8.20
N LEU A 42 -13.44 2.11 -8.32
CA LEU A 42 -12.14 1.84 -8.92
C LEU A 42 -12.39 1.01 -10.17
N ALA A 43 -12.27 1.64 -11.33
CA ALA A 43 -12.43 1.02 -12.63
C ALA A 43 -11.41 1.62 -13.60
N GLY A 44 -10.79 0.78 -14.40
CA GLY A 44 -9.77 1.17 -15.37
C GLY A 44 -9.39 -0.01 -16.24
N TYR A 45 -8.39 0.15 -17.09
CA TYR A 45 -7.91 -0.89 -17.96
C TYR A 45 -6.58 -1.44 -17.44
N ASP A 46 -6.39 -2.75 -17.59
CA ASP A 46 -5.11 -3.39 -17.32
C ASP A 46 -4.12 -3.19 -18.47
N LEU A 47 -2.91 -3.76 -18.33
CA LEU A 47 -1.85 -3.71 -19.35
C LEU A 47 -2.21 -4.47 -20.64
N GLN A 48 -3.30 -5.19 -20.68
CA GLN A 48 -3.83 -5.92 -21.85
C GLN A 48 -5.09 -5.26 -22.42
N GLY A 49 -5.46 -4.08 -21.92
CA GLY A 49 -6.66 -3.35 -22.33
C GLY A 49 -7.97 -3.98 -21.84
N GLN A 50 -7.92 -4.88 -20.84
CA GLN A 50 -9.11 -5.47 -20.23
C GLN A 50 -9.63 -4.60 -19.09
N LEU A 51 -10.95 -4.50 -19.00
CA LEU A 51 -11.57 -3.73 -17.91
C LEU A 51 -11.34 -4.44 -16.57
N MET A 52 -10.76 -3.72 -15.64
CA MET A 52 -10.63 -4.11 -14.24
C MET A 52 -11.53 -3.24 -13.37
N THR A 53 -12.21 -3.86 -12.42
CA THR A 53 -13.06 -3.16 -11.45
C THR A 53 -12.83 -3.69 -10.06
N LEU A 54 -12.97 -2.81 -9.06
CA LEU A 54 -13.09 -3.24 -7.67
C LEU A 54 -14.53 -3.68 -7.45
N GLU A 55 -14.73 -4.98 -7.34
CA GLU A 55 -16.02 -5.56 -6.97
C GLU A 55 -15.95 -6.10 -5.54
N PRO A 56 -17.03 -5.99 -4.77
CA PRO A 56 -17.13 -6.63 -3.47
C PRO A 56 -16.88 -8.14 -3.60
N LYS A 57 -16.04 -8.68 -2.72
CA LYS A 57 -15.71 -10.10 -2.62
C LYS A 57 -15.99 -10.57 -1.21
N ASP A 58 -16.03 -11.89 -1.01
CA ASP A 58 -16.26 -12.49 0.31
C ASP A 58 -15.06 -12.29 1.27
N GLU A 59 -13.97 -11.75 0.75
CA GLU A 59 -12.73 -11.51 1.47
C GLU A 59 -12.17 -10.11 1.18
N PRO A 60 -11.37 -9.52 2.10
CA PRO A 60 -10.83 -8.18 1.94
C PRO A 60 -9.87 -8.10 0.75
N THR A 61 -9.92 -6.98 0.05
CA THR A 61 -9.08 -6.67 -1.11
C THR A 61 -8.05 -5.62 -0.77
N LEU A 62 -6.79 -5.87 -1.14
CA LEU A 62 -5.71 -4.89 -1.03
C LEU A 62 -5.61 -4.08 -2.33
N ILE A 63 -5.66 -2.74 -2.18
CA ILE A 63 -5.46 -1.80 -3.30
C ILE A 63 -4.10 -1.12 -3.09
N TYR A 64 -3.23 -1.18 -4.10
CA TYR A 64 -1.88 -0.65 -4.05
C TYR A 64 -1.63 0.36 -5.16
N PHE A 65 -1.52 1.65 -4.82
CA PHE A 65 -1.09 2.71 -5.73
C PHE A 65 0.43 2.83 -5.70
N TRP A 66 1.06 2.80 -6.87
CA TRP A 66 2.51 2.81 -7.00
C TRP A 66 2.96 3.48 -8.30
N ALA A 67 4.27 3.68 -8.45
CA ALA A 67 4.84 4.20 -9.69
C ALA A 67 6.21 3.55 -9.99
N THR A 68 6.55 3.47 -11.26
CA THR A 68 7.83 2.94 -11.75
C THR A 68 9.02 3.75 -11.27
N TRP A 69 8.86 5.06 -11.19
CA TRP A 69 9.88 6.03 -10.73
C TRP A 69 10.02 6.12 -9.20
N CYS A 70 9.20 5.41 -8.43
CA CYS A 70 9.19 5.48 -6.97
C CYS A 70 10.10 4.39 -6.35
N PRO A 71 11.27 4.71 -5.77
CA PRO A 71 12.18 3.71 -5.22
C PRO A 71 11.56 2.90 -4.08
N ILE A 72 10.78 3.54 -3.19
CA ILE A 72 10.12 2.89 -2.06
C ILE A 72 9.07 1.89 -2.54
N CYS A 73 8.39 2.19 -3.64
CA CYS A 73 7.44 1.26 -4.27
C CYS A 73 8.16 -0.03 -4.71
N GLY A 74 9.38 0.10 -5.22
CA GLY A 74 10.20 -1.04 -5.62
C GLY A 74 10.56 -2.01 -4.49
N PHE A 75 10.62 -1.57 -3.24
CA PHE A 75 10.79 -2.44 -2.06
C PHE A 75 9.48 -3.06 -1.58
N THR A 76 8.36 -2.34 -1.74
CA THR A 76 7.06 -2.80 -1.26
C THR A 76 6.41 -3.80 -2.22
N ILE A 77 6.65 -3.68 -3.53
CA ILE A 77 5.93 -4.44 -4.57
C ILE A 77 6.13 -5.95 -4.45
N SER A 78 7.29 -6.41 -3.97
CA SER A 78 7.54 -7.85 -3.73
C SER A 78 6.68 -8.39 -2.61
N SER A 79 6.46 -7.62 -1.55
CA SER A 79 5.54 -7.98 -0.46
C SER A 79 4.09 -8.00 -0.94
N ILE A 80 3.72 -7.08 -1.84
CA ILE A 80 2.39 -7.07 -2.46
C ILE A 80 2.20 -8.31 -3.35
N ALA A 81 3.22 -8.72 -4.11
CA ALA A 81 3.17 -9.93 -4.93
C ALA A 81 3.01 -11.20 -4.08
N SER A 82 3.70 -11.28 -2.93
CA SER A 82 3.52 -12.39 -1.98
C SER A 82 2.10 -12.42 -1.40
N ILE A 83 1.52 -11.26 -1.05
CA ILE A 83 0.16 -11.16 -0.54
C ILE A 83 -0.87 -11.57 -1.60
N ALA A 84 -0.61 -11.29 -2.87
CA ALA A 84 -1.50 -11.64 -3.98
C ALA A 84 -1.65 -13.16 -4.22
N GLU A 85 -0.79 -13.98 -3.60
CA GLU A 85 -0.93 -15.43 -3.61
C GLU A 85 -2.08 -15.91 -2.71
N ASP A 86 -2.45 -15.14 -1.68
CA ASP A 86 -3.42 -15.51 -0.66
C ASP A 86 -4.66 -14.61 -0.62
N TYR A 87 -4.57 -13.38 -1.12
CA TYR A 87 -5.63 -12.36 -1.06
C TYR A 87 -5.87 -11.68 -2.41
N PRO A 88 -7.09 -11.21 -2.68
CA PRO A 88 -7.36 -10.33 -3.81
C PRO A 88 -6.51 -9.06 -3.74
N VAL A 89 -5.80 -8.77 -4.80
CA VAL A 89 -4.98 -7.56 -4.93
C VAL A 89 -5.30 -6.86 -6.24
N ILE A 90 -5.49 -5.54 -6.19
CA ILE A 90 -5.51 -4.66 -7.36
C ILE A 90 -4.36 -3.68 -7.20
N THR A 91 -3.50 -3.58 -8.20
CA THR A 91 -2.47 -2.55 -8.21
C THR A 91 -2.79 -1.48 -9.25
N VAL A 92 -2.46 -0.23 -8.92
CA VAL A 92 -2.71 0.94 -9.77
C VAL A 92 -1.38 1.63 -10.02
N ALA A 93 -0.93 1.60 -11.27
CA ALA A 93 0.30 2.25 -11.71
C ALA A 93 -0.01 3.72 -12.07
N THR A 94 0.25 4.63 -11.13
CA THR A 94 -0.09 6.05 -11.25
C THR A 94 1.04 6.81 -11.93
N THR A 95 0.74 7.50 -13.03
CA THR A 95 1.71 8.33 -13.79
C THR A 95 3.05 7.62 -14.03
N SER A 96 2.97 6.36 -14.45
CA SER A 96 4.11 5.43 -14.49
C SER A 96 4.69 5.18 -15.88
N GLY A 97 4.23 5.93 -16.87
CA GLY A 97 4.62 5.78 -18.28
C GLY A 97 3.71 4.82 -19.05
N SER A 98 4.20 4.33 -20.17
CA SER A 98 3.46 3.45 -21.07
C SER A 98 3.26 2.03 -20.51
N GLU A 99 2.32 1.29 -21.09
CA GLU A 99 2.12 -0.15 -20.82
C GLU A 99 3.41 -0.94 -20.93
N GLU A 100 4.22 -0.66 -21.96
CA GLU A 100 5.48 -1.34 -22.19
C GLU A 100 6.53 -1.04 -21.12
N GLU A 101 6.59 0.20 -20.63
CA GLU A 101 7.51 0.61 -19.56
C GLU A 101 7.13 -0.06 -18.24
N ILE A 102 5.83 -0.13 -17.92
CA ILE A 102 5.31 -0.79 -16.73
C ILE A 102 5.55 -2.31 -16.82
N ALA A 103 5.24 -2.93 -17.95
CA ALA A 103 5.48 -4.36 -18.18
C ALA A 103 6.96 -4.71 -18.06
N THR A 104 7.84 -3.90 -18.65
CA THR A 104 9.30 -4.06 -18.56
C THR A 104 9.78 -3.96 -17.12
N TYR A 105 9.29 -2.98 -16.36
CA TYR A 105 9.63 -2.81 -14.94
C TYR A 105 9.24 -4.04 -14.11
N LEU A 106 8.05 -4.59 -14.32
CA LEU A 106 7.58 -5.78 -13.60
C LEU A 106 8.39 -7.03 -14.02
N ALA A 107 8.69 -7.18 -15.31
CA ALA A 107 9.49 -8.29 -15.83
C ALA A 107 10.90 -8.29 -15.25
N GLN A 108 11.56 -7.12 -15.15
CA GLN A 108 12.90 -6.98 -14.55
C GLN A 108 12.92 -7.39 -13.07
N LYS A 109 11.80 -7.27 -12.37
CA LYS A 109 11.65 -7.68 -10.97
C LYS A 109 11.09 -9.10 -10.80
N ASN A 110 10.78 -9.79 -11.91
CA ASN A 110 10.09 -11.09 -11.90
C ASN A 110 8.78 -11.07 -11.12
N ILE A 111 7.98 -10.00 -11.26
CA ILE A 111 6.72 -9.79 -10.55
C ILE A 111 5.57 -9.94 -11.53
N ARG A 112 4.54 -10.68 -11.08
CA ARG A 112 3.27 -10.85 -11.78
C ARG A 112 2.15 -10.36 -10.88
N LEU A 113 1.56 -9.22 -11.23
CA LEU A 113 0.45 -8.61 -10.51
C LEU A 113 -0.56 -8.07 -11.52
N PRO A 114 -1.86 -8.06 -11.18
CA PRO A 114 -2.83 -7.30 -11.95
C PRO A 114 -2.53 -5.81 -11.78
N VAL A 115 -2.37 -5.10 -12.88
CA VAL A 115 -2.04 -3.66 -12.88
C VAL A 115 -3.09 -2.91 -13.66
N MET A 116 -3.77 -2.00 -12.99
CA MET A 116 -4.63 -0.99 -13.61
C MET A 116 -3.79 0.24 -13.94
N MET A 117 -3.98 0.81 -15.10
CA MET A 117 -3.29 2.04 -15.51
C MET A 117 -4.01 3.29 -15.00
N ASP A 118 -3.23 4.26 -14.55
CA ASP A 118 -3.71 5.57 -14.09
C ASP A 118 -2.75 6.67 -14.59
N ASP A 119 -2.67 6.83 -15.91
CA ASP A 119 -1.71 7.72 -16.58
C ASP A 119 -1.89 9.18 -16.18
N SER A 120 -3.13 9.62 -16.01
CA SER A 120 -3.47 10.98 -15.59
C SER A 120 -3.35 11.20 -14.07
N GLY A 121 -3.26 10.14 -13.27
CA GLY A 121 -3.33 10.19 -11.81
C GLY A 121 -4.73 10.50 -11.28
N ASP A 122 -5.78 10.38 -12.12
CA ASP A 122 -7.15 10.68 -11.72
C ASP A 122 -7.68 9.69 -10.69
N LEU A 123 -7.42 8.39 -10.88
CA LEU A 123 -7.82 7.36 -9.93
C LEU A 123 -7.17 7.61 -8.56
N GLY A 124 -5.87 7.88 -8.55
CA GLY A 124 -5.15 8.23 -7.32
C GLY A 124 -5.76 9.44 -6.62
N ARG A 125 -6.04 10.53 -7.35
CA ARG A 125 -6.68 11.72 -6.78
C ARG A 125 -8.06 11.44 -6.22
N HIS A 126 -8.86 10.63 -6.93
CA HIS A 126 -10.20 10.26 -6.48
C HIS A 126 -10.20 9.45 -5.18
N TRP A 127 -9.13 8.66 -4.94
CA TRP A 127 -8.89 7.92 -3.72
C TRP A 127 -8.18 8.73 -2.62
N GLY A 128 -7.91 10.01 -2.85
CA GLY A 128 -7.19 10.89 -1.91
C GLY A 128 -5.71 10.54 -1.77
N VAL A 129 -5.12 9.91 -2.79
CA VAL A 129 -3.69 9.58 -2.82
C VAL A 129 -2.89 10.85 -3.06
N THR A 130 -2.10 11.25 -2.06
CA THR A 130 -1.22 12.43 -2.12
C THR A 130 0.23 12.08 -2.46
N GLY A 131 0.55 10.79 -2.55
CA GLY A 131 1.86 10.28 -2.90
C GLY A 131 1.88 8.75 -2.95
N VAL A 132 2.96 8.19 -3.46
CA VAL A 132 3.15 6.74 -3.58
C VAL A 132 4.37 6.26 -2.78
N PRO A 133 4.37 5.04 -2.26
CA PRO A 133 3.28 4.06 -2.31
C PRO A 133 2.12 4.43 -1.40
N ALA A 134 0.89 4.17 -1.85
CA ALA A 134 -0.31 4.27 -1.01
C ALA A 134 -1.06 2.95 -1.05
N ILE A 135 -1.51 2.49 0.11
CA ILE A 135 -2.15 1.19 0.27
C ILE A 135 -3.48 1.38 0.99
N PHE A 136 -4.50 0.71 0.48
CA PHE A 136 -5.82 0.62 1.10
C PHE A 136 -6.20 -0.85 1.29
N ILE A 137 -6.95 -1.13 2.33
CA ILE A 137 -7.62 -2.42 2.51
C ILE A 137 -9.11 -2.15 2.54
N VAL A 138 -9.80 -2.80 1.62
CA VAL A 138 -11.25 -2.72 1.45
C VAL A 138 -11.85 -4.04 1.92
N ASP A 139 -12.80 -3.98 2.84
CA ASP A 139 -13.47 -5.16 3.37
C ASP A 139 -14.49 -5.76 2.37
N SER A 140 -15.08 -6.89 2.74
CA SER A 140 -16.11 -7.58 1.95
C SER A 140 -17.38 -6.74 1.71
N LYS A 141 -17.57 -5.65 2.46
CA LYS A 141 -18.71 -4.71 2.33
C LYS A 141 -18.37 -3.49 1.49
N GLY A 142 -17.17 -3.44 0.88
CA GLY A 142 -16.72 -2.30 0.11
C GLY A 142 -16.31 -1.08 0.95
N GLN A 143 -15.95 -1.29 2.23
CA GLN A 143 -15.48 -0.20 3.08
C GLN A 143 -13.95 -0.20 3.19
N ILE A 144 -13.33 0.96 3.02
CA ILE A 144 -11.92 1.16 3.33
C ILE A 144 -11.74 1.12 4.84
N THR A 145 -11.18 0.03 5.35
CA THR A 145 -10.94 -0.18 6.78
C THR A 145 -9.56 0.29 7.20
N HIS A 146 -8.58 0.17 6.31
CA HIS A 146 -7.19 0.56 6.57
C HIS A 146 -6.62 1.32 5.37
N ARG A 147 -5.75 2.29 5.70
CA ARG A 147 -4.96 3.06 4.74
C ARG A 147 -3.56 3.29 5.24
N SER A 148 -2.58 3.37 4.35
CA SER A 148 -1.22 3.79 4.68
C SER A 148 -0.53 4.46 3.52
N LEU A 149 0.33 5.44 3.82
CA LEU A 149 1.16 6.15 2.87
C LEU A 149 2.63 5.86 3.19
N GLY A 150 3.40 5.47 2.19
CA GLY A 150 4.79 5.07 2.33
C GLY A 150 4.98 3.57 2.55
N TYR A 151 6.18 3.18 2.97
CA TYR A 151 6.54 1.78 3.18
C TYR A 151 5.62 1.08 4.19
N ALA A 152 5.18 -0.12 3.84
CA ALA A 152 4.49 -1.03 4.75
C ALA A 152 5.11 -2.42 4.66
N SER A 153 5.34 -3.05 5.81
CA SER A 153 5.85 -4.42 5.85
C SER A 153 4.76 -5.43 5.50
N GLU A 154 5.14 -6.53 4.88
CA GLU A 154 4.23 -7.62 4.53
C GLU A 154 3.44 -8.13 5.75
N LEU A 155 4.13 -8.41 6.86
CA LEU A 155 3.48 -8.84 8.09
C LEU A 155 2.42 -7.84 8.59
N GLY A 156 2.72 -6.54 8.51
CA GLY A 156 1.79 -5.48 8.89
C GLY A 156 0.57 -5.41 7.97
N LEU A 157 0.74 -5.67 6.67
CA LEU A 157 -0.36 -5.71 5.70
C LEU A 157 -1.22 -6.96 5.90
N ARG A 158 -0.61 -8.14 6.08
CA ARG A 158 -1.33 -9.39 6.36
C ARG A 158 -2.16 -9.30 7.64
N ALA A 159 -1.59 -8.71 8.71
CA ALA A 159 -2.34 -8.49 9.96
C ALA A 159 -3.57 -7.60 9.77
N ARG A 160 -3.46 -6.56 8.93
CA ARG A 160 -4.60 -5.66 8.64
C ARG A 160 -5.65 -6.33 7.75
N LEU A 161 -5.24 -7.17 6.81
CA LEU A 161 -6.17 -7.98 6.00
C LEU A 161 -6.98 -8.93 6.88
N LEU A 162 -6.32 -9.63 7.81
CA LEU A 162 -6.99 -10.50 8.80
C LEU A 162 -7.95 -9.75 9.73
N LEU A 163 -7.74 -8.46 9.97
CA LEU A 163 -8.59 -7.65 10.84
C LEU A 163 -9.70 -6.90 10.09
N ALA A 164 -9.70 -6.99 8.78
CA ALA A 164 -10.66 -6.30 7.91
C ALA A 164 -11.91 -7.13 7.58
N ASP A 165 -11.96 -8.40 8.02
CA ASP A 165 -13.09 -9.32 7.87
C ASP A 165 -14.22 -9.02 8.87
#